data_532018eeee1519f9c4c46fb92d8cde7a
#
_entry.id   532018eeee1519f9c4c46fb92d8cde7a
#
_cell.length_a   1.000
_cell.length_b   1.000
_cell.length_c   1.000
_cell.angle_alpha   90.00
_cell.angle_beta   90.00
_cell.angle_gamma   90.00
#
_symmetry.space_group_name_H-M   'P 1'
#
loop_
_entity.id
_entity.type
_entity.pdbx_description
1 polymer ?
#
loop_
_entity_poly.entity_id
_entity_poly.type
_entity_poly.pdbx_seq_one_letter_code
_entity_poly.pdbx_strand_id
1 'polypeptide(L)'
;MKKAYLQECPPVLREYLGYTETIKGRSGNTVDEYFIDLRTFFRYIKQIRGLCPAAAGPDENISILDVDMALIRSVTLNDVYEFMNYLKTERHNTSKTRARKTTSLRMFFRYLTDYKHVLDVNPVQNLDTPKQKKGLPQYLTLDQSMALLQSVDGEFAQRDYCMLVLFLNCGLRRAELAGINLRDIRPDHTLIVRGKGNKER
;
A
#
# COMPACT_ATOMS: atom_id res chain seq x y z
N MET A 1 -7.44 8.18 -5.70
CA MET A 1 -8.19 7.27 -4.78
C MET A 1 -9.38 6.64 -5.51
N LYS A 2 -9.66 5.33 -5.27
CA LYS A 2 -10.81 4.61 -5.87
C LYS A 2 -12.14 5.21 -5.42
N LYS A 3 -13.13 5.27 -6.34
CA LYS A 3 -14.46 5.83 -6.04
C LYS A 3 -15.16 5.14 -4.84
N ALA A 4 -15.03 3.82 -4.70
CA ALA A 4 -15.60 3.08 -3.59
C ALA A 4 -15.06 3.53 -2.22
N TYR A 5 -13.79 3.90 -2.14
CA TYR A 5 -13.18 4.38 -0.89
C TYR A 5 -13.62 5.80 -0.52
N LEU A 6 -13.99 6.62 -1.49
CA LEU A 6 -14.50 7.97 -1.24
C LEU A 6 -15.78 7.97 -0.41
N GLN A 7 -16.64 6.95 -0.59
CA GLN A 7 -17.90 6.82 0.14
C GLN A 7 -17.70 6.45 1.62
N GLU A 8 -16.60 5.77 1.94
CA GLU A 8 -16.27 5.34 3.31
C GLU A 8 -15.27 6.29 4.00
N CYS A 9 -14.76 7.28 3.29
CA CYS A 9 -13.65 8.10 3.76
C CYS A 9 -14.14 9.34 4.52
N PRO A 10 -13.85 9.48 5.82
CA PRO A 10 -14.20 10.66 6.59
C PRO A 10 -13.48 11.92 6.07
N PRO A 11 -14.03 13.12 6.29
CA PRO A 11 -13.49 14.37 5.74
C PRO A 11 -12.01 14.59 6.05
N VAL A 12 -11.59 14.33 7.29
CA VAL A 12 -10.20 14.53 7.74
C VAL A 12 -9.23 13.61 6.97
N LEU A 13 -9.60 12.35 6.79
CA LEU A 13 -8.78 11.40 6.01
C LEU A 13 -8.78 11.77 4.53
N ARG A 14 -9.90 12.20 3.99
CA ARG A 14 -10.02 12.63 2.59
C ARG A 14 -9.10 13.80 2.29
N GLU A 15 -9.02 14.77 3.19
CA GLU A 15 -8.13 15.91 3.06
C GLU A 15 -6.66 15.47 3.04
N TYR A 16 -6.25 14.62 3.99
CA TYR A 16 -4.88 14.05 4.03
C TYR A 16 -4.53 13.26 2.77
N LEU A 17 -5.45 12.41 2.30
CA LEU A 17 -5.22 11.58 1.12
C LEU A 17 -5.14 12.43 -0.15
N GLY A 18 -5.97 13.49 -0.26
CA GLY A 18 -5.88 14.49 -1.32
C GLY A 18 -4.53 15.21 -1.32
N TYR A 19 -4.06 15.67 -0.16
CA TYR A 19 -2.72 16.24 0.00
C TYR A 19 -1.63 15.26 -0.43
N THR A 20 -1.75 13.99 -0.06
CA THR A 20 -0.78 12.95 -0.39
C THR A 20 -0.72 12.68 -1.91
N GLU A 21 -1.87 12.71 -2.58
CA GLU A 21 -1.98 12.51 -4.03
C GLU A 21 -1.48 13.73 -4.81
N THR A 22 -2.00 14.92 -4.49
CA THR A 22 -1.81 16.13 -5.30
C THR A 22 -0.51 16.87 -4.96
N ILE A 23 -0.18 17.02 -3.68
CA ILE A 23 0.99 17.81 -3.25
C ILE A 23 2.23 16.93 -3.12
N LYS A 24 2.10 15.72 -2.54
CA LYS A 24 3.23 14.79 -2.42
C LYS A 24 3.45 13.93 -3.68
N GLY A 25 2.58 14.01 -4.68
CA GLY A 25 2.72 13.30 -5.96
C GLY A 25 2.73 11.78 -5.80
N ARG A 26 2.05 11.24 -4.77
CA ARG A 26 1.99 9.79 -4.59
C ARG A 26 1.02 9.16 -5.56
N SER A 27 1.35 7.95 -6.04
CA SER A 27 0.47 7.21 -6.95
C SER A 27 -0.87 6.87 -6.27
N GLY A 28 -1.95 6.77 -7.06
CA GLY A 28 -3.27 6.38 -6.58
C GLY A 28 -3.26 5.06 -5.80
N ASN A 29 -2.45 4.09 -6.20
CA ASN A 29 -2.29 2.83 -5.45
C ASN A 29 -1.70 3.06 -4.04
N THR A 30 -0.74 3.99 -3.90
CA THR A 30 -0.18 4.34 -2.58
C THR A 30 -1.22 5.02 -1.70
N VAL A 31 -2.04 5.90 -2.28
CA VAL A 31 -3.13 6.59 -1.59
C VAL A 31 -4.20 5.59 -1.14
N ASP A 32 -4.56 4.64 -1.99
CA ASP A 32 -5.50 3.56 -1.66
C ASP A 32 -4.99 2.68 -0.51
N GLU A 33 -3.70 2.32 -0.52
CA GLU A 33 -3.08 1.55 0.56
C GLU A 33 -3.07 2.34 1.89
N TYR A 34 -2.78 3.64 1.85
CA TYR A 34 -2.85 4.49 3.05
C TYR A 34 -4.28 4.56 3.59
N PHE A 35 -5.28 4.70 2.71
CA PHE A 35 -6.67 4.65 3.13
C PHE A 35 -7.03 3.33 3.84
N ILE A 36 -6.68 2.18 3.23
CA ILE A 36 -6.95 0.85 3.80
C ILE A 36 -6.27 0.70 5.17
N ASP A 37 -5.03 1.18 5.32
CA ASP A 37 -4.31 1.10 6.57
C ASP A 37 -4.96 1.95 7.67
N LEU A 38 -5.32 3.20 7.36
CA LEU A 38 -5.99 4.11 8.28
C LEU A 38 -7.41 3.62 8.62
N ARG A 39 -8.15 3.09 7.65
CA ARG A 39 -9.46 2.48 7.86
C ARG A 39 -9.37 1.33 8.86
N THR A 40 -8.40 0.43 8.67
CA THR A 40 -8.19 -0.71 9.58
C THR A 40 -7.87 -0.21 11.00
N PHE A 41 -7.04 0.82 11.12
CA PHE A 41 -6.69 1.41 12.41
C PHE A 41 -7.91 2.03 13.11
N PHE A 42 -8.66 2.88 12.43
CA PHE A 42 -9.82 3.54 13.05
C PHE A 42 -10.96 2.58 13.34
N ARG A 43 -11.14 1.52 12.56
CA ARG A 43 -12.06 0.42 12.91
C ARG A 43 -11.66 -0.25 14.21
N TYR A 44 -10.38 -0.58 14.37
CA TYR A 44 -9.84 -1.13 15.61
C TYR A 44 -10.06 -0.17 16.79
N ILE A 45 -9.72 1.11 16.67
CA ILE A 45 -9.94 2.10 17.71
C ILE A 45 -11.41 2.20 18.13
N LYS A 46 -12.33 2.22 17.16
CA LYS A 46 -13.78 2.23 17.45
C LYS A 46 -14.22 0.97 18.20
N GLN A 47 -13.69 -0.18 17.83
CA GLN A 47 -14.02 -1.46 18.45
C GLN A 47 -13.58 -1.50 19.92
N ILE A 48 -12.32 -1.19 20.23
CA ILE A 48 -11.80 -1.24 21.61
C ILE A 48 -12.45 -0.19 22.52
N ARG A 49 -13.00 0.88 21.94
CA ARG A 49 -13.70 1.95 22.70
C ARG A 49 -15.22 1.77 22.74
N GLY A 50 -15.75 0.66 22.24
CA GLY A 50 -17.19 0.41 22.20
C GLY A 50 -17.99 1.42 21.38
N LEU A 51 -17.38 2.07 20.38
CA LEU A 51 -18.00 3.06 19.50
C LEU A 51 -18.64 2.43 18.25
N CYS A 52 -18.87 1.13 18.27
CA CYS A 52 -19.53 0.39 17.20
C CYS A 52 -20.61 -0.54 17.78
N PRO A 53 -21.65 -0.91 16.99
CA PRO A 53 -22.65 -1.87 17.44
C PRO A 53 -22.02 -3.20 17.90
N ALA A 54 -22.52 -3.75 19.01
CA ALA A 54 -22.00 -4.99 19.60
C ALA A 54 -22.05 -6.22 18.66
N ALA A 55 -22.86 -6.16 17.61
CA ALA A 55 -23.01 -7.21 16.58
C ALA A 55 -22.03 -7.03 15.40
N ALA A 56 -21.20 -6.00 15.36
CA ALA A 56 -20.20 -5.83 14.32
C ALA A 56 -19.08 -6.85 14.58
N GLY A 57 -19.05 -7.90 13.76
CA GLY A 57 -17.95 -8.86 13.75
C GLY A 57 -16.61 -8.14 13.51
N PRO A 58 -15.50 -8.82 13.75
CA PRO A 58 -14.20 -8.18 13.68
C PRO A 58 -13.99 -7.59 12.28
N ASP A 59 -13.87 -6.27 12.20
CA ASP A 59 -13.35 -5.44 11.11
C ASP A 59 -14.23 -5.07 9.91
N GLU A 60 -15.11 -5.91 9.37
CA GLU A 60 -15.59 -5.68 8.00
C GLU A 60 -16.75 -4.70 7.86
N ASN A 61 -17.55 -4.51 8.92
CA ASN A 61 -18.77 -3.70 8.86
C ASN A 61 -18.74 -2.42 9.73
N ILE A 62 -17.59 -2.07 10.31
CA ILE A 62 -17.49 -0.86 11.12
C ILE A 62 -17.28 0.35 10.21
N SER A 63 -18.28 1.25 10.14
CA SER A 63 -18.12 2.52 9.44
C SER A 63 -17.09 3.41 10.15
N ILE A 64 -16.30 4.14 9.36
CA ILE A 64 -15.36 5.15 9.88
C ILE A 64 -15.77 6.57 9.48
N LEU A 65 -16.94 6.77 8.87
CA LEU A 65 -17.39 8.07 8.38
C LEU A 65 -17.52 9.12 9.49
N ASP A 66 -17.79 8.68 10.69
CA ASP A 66 -17.94 9.47 11.89
C ASP A 66 -16.60 9.73 12.64
N VAL A 67 -15.48 9.29 12.09
CA VAL A 67 -14.15 9.61 12.63
C VAL A 67 -13.89 11.10 12.47
N ASP A 68 -13.86 11.79 13.59
CA ASP A 68 -13.66 13.22 13.71
C ASP A 68 -12.32 13.58 14.41
N MET A 69 -12.07 14.87 14.56
CA MET A 69 -10.86 15.35 15.24
C MET A 69 -10.85 15.04 16.74
N ALA A 70 -12.01 14.85 17.37
CA ALA A 70 -12.07 14.50 18.79
C ALA A 70 -11.53 13.08 19.01
N LEU A 71 -11.99 12.12 18.18
CA LEU A 71 -11.48 10.76 18.20
C LEU A 71 -9.99 10.70 17.86
N ILE A 72 -9.54 11.45 16.83
CA ILE A 72 -8.14 11.47 16.40
C ILE A 72 -7.22 12.02 17.51
N ARG A 73 -7.62 13.11 18.18
CA ARG A 73 -6.86 13.68 19.31
C ARG A 73 -6.76 12.76 20.52
N SER A 74 -7.74 11.90 20.71
CA SER A 74 -7.76 10.95 21.82
C SER A 74 -6.86 9.73 21.62
N VAL A 75 -6.27 9.55 20.43
CA VAL A 75 -5.35 8.45 20.14
C VAL A 75 -4.04 8.64 20.89
N THR A 76 -3.62 7.58 21.58
CA THR A 76 -2.36 7.53 22.35
C THR A 76 -1.36 6.60 21.70
N LEU A 77 -0.09 6.69 22.10
CA LEU A 77 0.94 5.75 21.69
C LEU A 77 0.59 4.30 22.11
N ASN A 78 -0.05 4.13 23.28
CA ASN A 78 -0.48 2.81 23.76
C ASN A 78 -1.54 2.18 22.83
N ASP A 79 -2.51 2.96 22.34
CA ASP A 79 -3.50 2.47 21.37
C ASP A 79 -2.81 1.93 20.11
N VAL A 80 -1.73 2.56 19.68
CA VAL A 80 -0.97 2.12 18.50
C VAL A 80 -0.15 0.86 18.79
N TYR A 81 0.42 0.72 19.99
CA TYR A 81 1.09 -0.53 20.38
C TYR A 81 0.11 -1.69 20.46
N GLU A 82 -1.06 -1.49 21.05
CA GLU A 82 -2.12 -2.50 21.12
C GLU A 82 -2.61 -2.87 19.71
N PHE A 83 -2.78 -1.90 18.82
CA PHE A 83 -3.09 -2.17 17.42
C PHE A 83 -2.00 -3.00 16.73
N MET A 84 -0.71 -2.71 16.95
CA MET A 84 0.38 -3.50 16.37
C MET A 84 0.40 -4.93 16.92
N ASN A 85 0.04 -5.11 18.19
CA ASN A 85 -0.13 -6.44 18.79
C ASN A 85 -1.31 -7.18 18.16
N TYR A 86 -2.48 -6.55 18.08
CA TYR A 86 -3.67 -7.07 17.40
C TYR A 86 -3.35 -7.53 15.96
N LEU A 87 -2.65 -6.70 15.18
CA LEU A 87 -2.22 -7.07 13.83
C LEU A 87 -1.33 -8.30 13.79
N LYS A 88 -0.55 -8.55 14.84
CA LYS A 88 0.34 -9.72 14.94
C LYS A 88 -0.42 -10.96 15.37
N THR A 89 -1.21 -10.88 16.43
CA THR A 89 -1.82 -12.02 17.12
C THR A 89 -3.11 -12.48 16.47
N GLU A 90 -3.99 -11.57 16.12
CA GLU A 90 -5.32 -11.88 15.59
C GLU A 90 -5.39 -11.83 14.07
N ARG A 91 -4.71 -10.85 13.45
CA ARG A 91 -4.69 -10.71 11.99
C ARG A 91 -3.55 -11.46 11.31
N HIS A 92 -2.64 -12.06 12.06
CA HIS A 92 -1.47 -12.81 11.57
C HIS A 92 -0.65 -12.06 10.52
N ASN A 93 -0.61 -10.72 10.62
CA ASN A 93 0.11 -9.88 9.68
C ASN A 93 1.62 -10.08 9.80
N THR A 94 2.30 -10.14 8.66
CA THR A 94 3.76 -10.21 8.61
C THR A 94 4.42 -8.94 9.15
N SER A 95 5.68 -9.02 9.56
CA SER A 95 6.45 -7.83 9.99
C SER A 95 6.52 -6.75 8.89
N LYS A 96 6.56 -7.17 7.61
CA LYS A 96 6.53 -6.26 6.46
C LYS A 96 5.21 -5.49 6.36
N THR A 97 4.09 -6.17 6.54
CA THR A 97 2.75 -5.56 6.52
C THR A 97 2.59 -4.58 7.69
N ARG A 98 3.01 -4.98 8.91
CA ARG A 98 2.96 -4.10 10.09
C ARG A 98 3.85 -2.87 9.92
N ALA A 99 5.07 -3.01 9.37
CA ALA A 99 5.95 -1.89 9.09
C ALA A 99 5.35 -0.89 8.08
N ARG A 100 4.63 -1.38 7.05
CA ARG A 100 3.91 -0.52 6.11
C ARG A 100 2.80 0.25 6.82
N LYS A 101 1.98 -0.43 7.65
CA LYS A 101 0.91 0.22 8.43
C LYS A 101 1.46 1.25 9.43
N THR A 102 2.58 0.96 10.09
CA THR A 102 3.32 1.93 10.92
C THR A 102 3.67 3.19 10.12
N THR A 103 4.15 3.01 8.88
CA THR A 103 4.48 4.15 8.00
C THR A 103 3.25 4.97 7.65
N SER A 104 2.13 4.33 7.33
CA SER A 104 0.87 5.02 7.01
C SER A 104 0.37 5.86 8.19
N LEU A 105 0.40 5.32 9.42
CA LEU A 105 0.04 6.05 10.64
C LEU A 105 0.97 7.23 10.90
N ARG A 106 2.30 7.02 10.81
CA ARG A 106 3.27 8.11 11.00
C ARG A 106 3.04 9.26 10.03
N MET A 107 2.81 8.96 8.75
CA MET A 107 2.61 9.98 7.74
C MET A 107 1.30 10.75 7.96
N PHE A 108 0.25 10.08 8.41
CA PHE A 108 -1.02 10.72 8.75
C PHE A 108 -0.90 11.65 9.97
N PHE A 109 -0.41 11.15 11.10
CA PHE A 109 -0.26 11.97 12.30
C PHE A 109 0.74 13.11 12.09
N ARG A 110 1.83 12.86 11.36
CA ARG A 110 2.76 13.92 10.96
C ARG A 110 2.09 15.00 10.11
N TYR A 111 1.18 14.64 9.22
CA TYR A 111 0.42 15.62 8.46
C TYR A 111 -0.41 16.52 9.38
N LEU A 112 -1.06 15.95 10.38
CA LEU A 112 -1.90 16.70 11.33
C LEU A 112 -1.09 17.59 12.27
N THR A 113 0.12 17.18 12.68
CA THR A 113 0.99 17.97 13.57
C THR A 113 1.82 19.00 12.80
N ASP A 114 2.61 18.55 11.81
CA ASP A 114 3.66 19.38 11.21
C ASP A 114 3.16 20.26 10.06
N TYR A 115 2.05 19.87 9.40
CA TYR A 115 1.53 20.61 8.24
C TYR A 115 0.20 21.32 8.50
N LYS A 116 -0.71 20.68 9.24
CA LYS A 116 -2.03 21.27 9.55
C LYS A 116 -2.05 22.00 10.89
N HIS A 117 -1.11 21.70 11.77
CA HIS A 117 -1.03 22.25 13.14
C HIS A 117 -2.34 22.13 13.93
N VAL A 118 -3.07 21.01 13.71
CA VAL A 118 -4.34 20.71 14.44
C VAL A 118 -4.15 19.72 15.57
N LEU A 119 -2.96 19.15 15.71
CA LEU A 119 -2.49 18.36 16.84
C LEU A 119 -1.22 19.00 17.42
N ASP A 120 -1.17 19.18 18.72
CA ASP A 120 0.00 19.74 19.42
C ASP A 120 1.14 18.71 19.51
N VAL A 121 0.78 17.44 19.67
CA VAL A 121 1.74 16.33 19.84
C VAL A 121 1.41 15.20 18.87
N ASN A 122 2.45 14.66 18.24
CA ASN A 122 2.33 13.48 17.40
C ASN A 122 2.37 12.21 18.28
N PRO A 123 1.27 11.45 18.43
CA PRO A 123 1.23 10.28 19.30
C PRO A 123 2.13 9.13 18.82
N VAL A 124 2.57 9.16 17.57
CA VAL A 124 3.39 8.11 16.94
C VAL A 124 4.81 8.58 16.60
N GLN A 125 5.25 9.71 17.14
CA GLN A 125 6.57 10.27 16.84
C GLN A 125 7.70 9.27 17.13
N ASN A 126 7.62 8.60 18.27
CA ASN A 126 8.62 7.66 18.76
C ASN A 126 8.26 6.19 18.49
N LEU A 127 7.29 5.93 17.61
CA LEU A 127 6.89 4.56 17.29
C LEU A 127 7.97 3.87 16.45
N ASP A 128 8.55 2.79 16.98
CA ASP A 128 9.52 1.99 16.25
C ASP A 128 8.88 1.19 15.10
N THR A 129 9.61 1.08 14.01
CA THR A 129 9.19 0.23 12.89
C THR A 129 9.57 -1.23 13.18
N PRO A 130 8.64 -2.19 13.07
CA PRO A 130 8.94 -3.60 13.25
C PRO A 130 10.14 -4.03 12.39
N LYS A 131 11.13 -4.68 13.02
CA LYS A 131 12.31 -5.20 12.31
C LYS A 131 11.88 -6.22 11.26
N GLN A 132 12.38 -6.07 10.05
CA GLN A 132 12.13 -6.98 8.94
C GLN A 132 13.34 -7.89 8.76
N LYS A 133 13.11 -9.21 8.73
CA LYS A 133 14.13 -10.15 8.26
C LYS A 133 14.21 -10.02 6.74
N LYS A 134 15.34 -9.58 6.21
CA LYS A 134 15.61 -9.60 4.78
C LYS A 134 16.02 -11.02 4.41
N GLY A 135 15.16 -11.73 3.68
CA GLY A 135 15.56 -12.97 3.00
C GLY A 135 16.49 -12.66 1.84
N LEU A 136 17.31 -13.63 1.46
CA LEU A 136 18.08 -13.53 0.22
C LEU A 136 17.12 -13.50 -0.97
N PRO A 137 17.41 -12.70 -2.00
CA PRO A 137 16.63 -12.71 -3.23
C PRO A 137 16.67 -14.12 -3.84
N GLN A 138 15.49 -14.62 -4.23
CA GLN A 138 15.40 -15.86 -5.03
C GLN A 138 15.36 -15.46 -6.50
N TYR A 139 16.18 -16.12 -7.29
CA TYR A 139 16.27 -15.93 -8.75
C TYR A 139 16.29 -17.30 -9.43
N LEU A 140 15.85 -17.35 -10.67
CA LEU A 140 15.96 -18.55 -11.50
C LEU A 140 17.39 -18.72 -12.01
N THR A 141 17.90 -19.94 -12.00
CA THR A 141 19.14 -20.27 -12.73
C THR A 141 18.91 -20.20 -14.23
N LEU A 142 19.97 -20.26 -15.02
CA LEU A 142 19.85 -20.30 -16.47
C LEU A 142 19.00 -21.51 -16.93
N ASP A 143 19.30 -22.70 -16.40
CA ASP A 143 18.57 -23.92 -16.74
C ASP A 143 17.09 -23.83 -16.37
N GLN A 144 16.77 -23.29 -15.21
CA GLN A 144 15.39 -23.04 -14.78
C GLN A 144 14.67 -22.02 -15.67
N SER A 145 15.38 -20.96 -16.12
CA SER A 145 14.83 -19.96 -17.03
C SER A 145 14.56 -20.58 -18.42
N MET A 146 15.46 -21.42 -18.91
CA MET A 146 15.27 -22.14 -20.18
C MET A 146 14.12 -23.14 -20.09
N ALA A 147 14.04 -23.92 -19.02
CA ALA A 147 12.95 -24.86 -18.78
C ALA A 147 11.59 -24.14 -18.70
N LEU A 148 11.53 -22.96 -18.04
CA LEU A 148 10.33 -22.13 -18.00
C LEU A 148 9.90 -21.68 -19.40
N LEU A 149 10.82 -21.22 -20.25
CA LEU A 149 10.51 -20.81 -21.62
C LEU A 149 10.02 -22.00 -22.49
N GLN A 150 10.58 -23.17 -22.29
CA GLN A 150 10.19 -24.39 -23.02
C GLN A 150 8.83 -24.95 -22.57
N SER A 151 8.39 -24.64 -21.35
CA SER A 151 7.10 -25.11 -20.83
C SER A 151 5.90 -24.30 -21.30
N VAL A 152 6.12 -23.23 -22.10
CA VAL A 152 5.04 -22.40 -22.60
C VAL A 152 4.28 -23.08 -23.69
N ASP A 153 3.00 -23.32 -23.52
CA ASP A 153 2.10 -23.96 -24.50
C ASP A 153 0.71 -23.27 -24.51
N GLY A 154 -0.20 -23.79 -25.33
CA GLY A 154 -1.59 -23.36 -25.41
C GLY A 154 -1.84 -22.23 -26.42
N GLU A 155 -3.09 -21.74 -26.43
CA GLU A 155 -3.62 -20.77 -27.38
C GLU A 155 -2.80 -19.48 -27.48
N PHE A 156 -2.26 -19.01 -26.34
CA PHE A 156 -1.52 -17.75 -26.25
C PHE A 156 -0.01 -17.94 -26.10
N ALA A 157 0.53 -19.11 -26.49
CA ALA A 157 1.94 -19.45 -26.28
C ALA A 157 2.93 -18.41 -26.82
N GLN A 158 2.70 -17.84 -28.00
CA GLN A 158 3.58 -16.80 -28.55
C GLN A 158 3.61 -15.52 -27.66
N ARG A 159 2.45 -15.08 -27.20
CA ARG A 159 2.35 -13.92 -26.30
C ARG A 159 3.06 -14.20 -24.98
N ASP A 160 2.78 -15.34 -24.37
CA ASP A 160 3.29 -15.70 -23.06
C ASP A 160 4.80 -15.93 -23.09
N TYR A 161 5.31 -16.56 -24.14
CA TYR A 161 6.74 -16.69 -24.40
C TYR A 161 7.42 -15.31 -24.53
N CYS A 162 6.84 -14.39 -25.33
CA CYS A 162 7.38 -13.03 -25.48
C CYS A 162 7.42 -12.29 -24.14
N MET A 163 6.36 -12.39 -23.33
CA MET A 163 6.32 -11.78 -22.00
C MET A 163 7.42 -12.33 -21.09
N LEU A 164 7.63 -13.64 -21.06
CA LEU A 164 8.68 -14.27 -20.26
C LEU A 164 10.08 -13.88 -20.74
N VAL A 165 10.33 -13.85 -22.06
CA VAL A 165 11.59 -13.38 -22.62
C VAL A 165 11.90 -11.95 -22.20
N LEU A 166 10.90 -11.04 -22.25
CA LEU A 166 11.07 -9.66 -21.82
C LEU A 166 11.34 -9.56 -20.32
N PHE A 167 10.71 -10.37 -19.48
CA PHE A 167 11.01 -10.43 -18.04
C PHE A 167 12.44 -10.89 -17.79
N LEU A 168 12.87 -11.97 -18.41
CA LEU A 168 14.16 -12.61 -18.15
C LEU A 168 15.33 -11.78 -18.69
N ASN A 169 15.20 -11.22 -19.90
CA ASN A 169 16.30 -10.49 -20.54
C ASN A 169 16.32 -9.00 -20.20
N CYS A 170 15.15 -8.36 -20.11
CA CYS A 170 15.07 -6.91 -19.88
C CYS A 170 14.79 -6.54 -18.41
N GLY A 171 14.53 -7.51 -17.55
CA GLY A 171 14.22 -7.29 -16.14
C GLY A 171 13.03 -6.35 -15.93
N LEU A 172 12.00 -6.45 -16.76
CA LEU A 172 10.81 -5.61 -16.69
C LEU A 172 10.02 -5.89 -15.40
N ARG A 173 9.43 -4.83 -14.83
CA ARG A 173 8.41 -5.02 -13.80
C ARG A 173 7.08 -5.37 -14.45
N ARG A 174 6.23 -6.13 -13.76
CA ARG A 174 4.89 -6.49 -14.26
C ARG A 174 4.10 -5.30 -14.80
N ALA A 175 4.11 -4.16 -14.11
CA ALA A 175 3.40 -2.96 -14.54
C ALA A 175 4.04 -2.29 -15.77
N GLU A 176 5.34 -2.40 -15.92
CA GLU A 176 6.06 -1.91 -17.09
C GLU A 176 5.68 -2.73 -18.32
N LEU A 177 5.71 -4.06 -18.21
CA LEU A 177 5.30 -4.95 -19.30
C LEU A 177 3.85 -4.71 -19.72
N ALA A 178 2.92 -4.65 -18.74
CA ALA A 178 1.50 -4.42 -19.02
C ALA A 178 1.20 -3.04 -19.61
N GLY A 179 2.12 -2.08 -19.47
CA GLY A 179 1.99 -0.73 -20.00
C GLY A 179 2.61 -0.50 -21.37
N ILE A 180 3.24 -1.52 -21.97
CA ILE A 180 3.87 -1.41 -23.30
C ILE A 180 2.80 -1.18 -24.37
N ASN A 181 3.04 -0.21 -25.24
CA ASN A 181 2.24 0.06 -26.43
C ASN A 181 3.10 -0.13 -27.69
N LEU A 182 2.48 -0.33 -28.83
CA LEU A 182 3.19 -0.47 -30.11
C LEU A 182 4.10 0.72 -30.43
N ARG A 183 3.71 1.92 -30.06
CA ARG A 183 4.52 3.14 -30.20
C ARG A 183 5.79 3.18 -29.35
N ASP A 184 5.90 2.33 -28.34
CA ASP A 184 7.07 2.24 -27.48
C ASP A 184 8.16 1.33 -28.10
N ILE A 185 7.84 0.61 -29.20
CA ILE A 185 8.77 -0.17 -30.00
C ILE A 185 9.27 0.72 -31.14
N ARG A 186 10.56 0.99 -31.16
CA ARG A 186 11.20 1.85 -32.16
C ARG A 186 11.63 1.05 -33.43
N PRO A 187 11.81 1.73 -34.57
CA PRO A 187 12.29 1.10 -35.80
C PRO A 187 13.68 0.48 -35.67
N ASP A 188 14.50 0.93 -34.76
CA ASP A 188 15.83 0.40 -34.42
C ASP A 188 15.78 -0.84 -33.51
N HIS A 189 14.61 -1.45 -33.34
CA HIS A 189 14.35 -2.60 -32.46
C HIS A 189 14.60 -2.32 -30.95
N THR A 190 14.62 -1.06 -30.52
CA THR A 190 14.67 -0.73 -29.10
C THR A 190 13.26 -0.58 -28.52
N LEU A 191 13.13 -0.88 -27.21
CA LEU A 191 11.88 -0.77 -26.46
C LEU A 191 12.01 0.33 -25.39
N ILE A 192 11.13 1.33 -25.44
CA ILE A 192 11.04 2.33 -24.38
C ILE A 192 10.14 1.80 -23.26
N VAL A 193 10.68 1.73 -22.06
CA VAL A 193 9.95 1.30 -20.88
C VAL A 193 9.80 2.45 -19.90
N ARG A 194 8.56 2.74 -19.48
CA ARG A 194 8.26 3.76 -18.48
C ARG A 194 8.02 3.16 -17.12
N GLY A 195 8.92 3.44 -16.19
CA GLY A 195 8.88 2.95 -14.83
C GLY A 195 8.20 3.91 -13.84
N LYS A 196 8.29 3.56 -12.56
CA LYS A 196 7.76 4.38 -11.46
C LYS A 196 8.33 5.79 -11.48
N GLY A 197 7.47 6.80 -11.42
CA GLY A 197 7.84 8.22 -11.47
C GLY A 197 8.12 8.71 -12.88
N ASN A 198 7.55 8.06 -13.89
CA ASN A 198 7.70 8.39 -15.33
C ASN A 198 9.16 8.36 -15.83
N LYS A 199 10.00 7.58 -15.17
CA LYS A 199 11.39 7.38 -15.63
C LYS A 199 11.41 6.43 -16.82
N GLU A 200 11.99 6.88 -17.92
CA GLU A 200 12.21 6.08 -19.13
C GLU A 200 13.53 5.34 -19.06
N ARG A 201 13.56 4.17 -19.66
CA ARG A 201 14.76 3.35 -19.90
C ARG A 201 14.59 2.53 -21.17
#